data_e9353f3340cf7bbfaa7f476c1250fbd6
#
_entry.id   e9353f3340cf7bbfaa7f476c1250fbd6
#
_cell.length_a   1.000
_cell.length_b   1.000
_cell.length_c   1.000
_cell.angle_alpha   90.00
_cell.angle_beta   90.00
_cell.angle_gamma   90.00
#
_symmetry.space_group_name_H-M   'P 1'
#
loop_
_entity.id
_entity.type
_entity.pdbx_description
1 polymer ?
#
loop_
_entity_poly.entity_id
_entity_poly.type
_entity_poly.pdbx_seq_one_letter_code
_entity_poly.pdbx_strand_id
1 'polypeptide(L)'
;MRAALKLFSIYALLTGSFAFAQESYDQVFAADVEAPAGFMTNRRSYSAIMAVLNPGRPEVTAAQLEQLKAVPLEVIFSAVGEYRLNYAAGFANTQPGERLVGRALTMRFLPPRPDLSRAANVLAEQGNWDRRYYARAAEEAQPGDVVVAELGGSDGHNLFGDMGATGIQMRGAAGVVIDGGMRDLTGLQDDRFDGFPVLHKFSDPHTTSWLGVEYNAPVRIGGVTVLPGDIVVGDDGGVFFFPPELLETVLEYAATVEKREAFQLQLLNDREYRFRDIYPLAPALQQELGRQQ
;
A
#
# COMPACT_ATOMS: atom_id res chain seq x y z
N MET A 1 -6.91 -44.74 -3.70
CA MET A 1 -5.56 -44.49 -3.14
C MET A 1 -4.81 -43.26 -3.72
N ARG A 2 -5.29 -42.56 -4.75
CA ARG A 2 -4.60 -41.40 -5.32
C ARG A 2 -5.07 -40.01 -4.80
N ALA A 3 -6.20 -39.95 -4.08
CA ALA A 3 -6.72 -38.68 -3.52
C ALA A 3 -6.13 -38.33 -2.14
N ALA A 4 -5.62 -39.29 -1.39
CA ALA A 4 -5.04 -39.03 -0.07
C ALA A 4 -3.62 -38.44 -0.11
N LEU A 5 -2.87 -38.63 -1.22
CA LEU A 5 -1.50 -38.11 -1.33
C LEU A 5 -1.44 -36.60 -1.64
N LYS A 6 -2.49 -36.05 -2.27
CA LYS A 6 -2.52 -34.61 -2.59
C LYS A 6 -2.88 -33.72 -1.38
N LEU A 7 -3.67 -34.23 -0.45
CA LEU A 7 -3.99 -33.52 0.79
C LEU A 7 -2.78 -33.44 1.75
N PHE A 8 -1.92 -34.47 1.76
CA PHE A 8 -0.73 -34.45 2.61
C PHE A 8 0.34 -33.46 2.17
N SER A 9 0.48 -33.16 0.86
CA SER A 9 1.44 -32.21 0.36
C SER A 9 1.03 -30.74 0.67
N ILE A 10 -0.28 -30.45 0.65
CA ILE A 10 -0.78 -29.10 0.98
C ILE A 10 -0.66 -28.82 2.49
N TYR A 11 -0.89 -29.84 3.31
CA TYR A 11 -0.73 -29.71 4.77
C TYR A 11 0.73 -29.52 5.19
N ALA A 12 1.68 -30.18 4.52
CA ALA A 12 3.11 -30.05 4.81
C ALA A 12 3.67 -28.66 4.39
N LEU A 13 3.13 -28.04 3.33
CA LEU A 13 3.50 -26.69 2.92
C LEU A 13 2.96 -25.62 3.89
N LEU A 14 1.75 -25.80 4.41
CA LEU A 14 1.17 -24.88 5.40
C LEU A 14 1.84 -25.02 6.78
N THR A 15 2.19 -26.22 7.19
CA THR A 15 2.86 -26.44 8.48
C THR A 15 4.33 -26.03 8.46
N GLY A 16 5.02 -26.15 7.31
CA GLY A 16 6.40 -25.68 7.14
C GLY A 16 6.52 -24.17 7.25
N SER A 17 5.60 -23.41 6.66
CA SER A 17 5.58 -21.94 6.76
C SER A 17 5.22 -21.46 8.17
N PHE A 18 4.30 -22.14 8.86
CA PHE A 18 3.97 -21.83 10.26
C PHE A 18 5.11 -22.16 11.21
N ALA A 19 5.82 -23.29 11.01
CA ALA A 19 6.96 -23.66 11.84
C ALA A 19 8.13 -22.67 11.66
N PHE A 20 8.39 -22.21 10.45
CA PHE A 20 9.44 -21.22 10.19
C PHE A 20 9.09 -19.84 10.78
N ALA A 21 7.84 -19.41 10.69
CA ALA A 21 7.37 -18.18 11.33
C ALA A 21 7.41 -18.30 12.87
N GLN A 22 7.10 -19.46 13.44
CA GLN A 22 7.16 -19.71 14.86
C GLN A 22 8.61 -19.75 15.37
N GLU A 23 9.53 -20.40 14.65
CA GLU A 23 10.96 -20.44 15.01
C GLU A 23 11.59 -19.03 14.97
N SER A 24 11.30 -18.23 13.94
CA SER A 24 11.79 -16.86 13.88
C SER A 24 11.14 -15.95 14.94
N TYR A 25 9.89 -16.19 15.27
CA TYR A 25 9.20 -15.51 16.35
C TYR A 25 9.83 -15.87 17.71
N ASP A 26 10.06 -17.13 17.98
CA ASP A 26 10.69 -17.59 19.21
C ASP A 26 12.14 -17.10 19.35
N GLN A 27 12.91 -17.01 18.25
CA GLN A 27 14.26 -16.43 18.25
C GLN A 27 14.27 -14.93 18.56
N VAL A 28 13.30 -14.17 18.08
CA VAL A 28 13.18 -12.73 18.36
C VAL A 28 12.79 -12.48 19.82
N PHE A 29 11.99 -13.36 20.42
CA PHE A 29 11.56 -13.28 21.82
C PHE A 29 12.51 -13.97 22.81
N ALA A 30 13.29 -14.94 22.36
CA ALA A 30 14.30 -15.65 23.19
C ALA A 30 15.58 -14.82 23.44
N ALA A 31 15.77 -13.70 22.75
CA ALA A 31 16.86 -12.78 23.08
C ALA A 31 16.64 -12.24 24.50
N ASP A 32 17.44 -12.71 25.42
CA ASP A 32 17.48 -12.40 26.85
C ASP A 32 17.46 -10.90 27.13
N VAL A 33 16.29 -10.36 27.24
CA VAL A 33 16.12 -9.11 27.96
C VAL A 33 15.19 -9.41 29.11
N GLU A 34 15.75 -9.58 30.29
CA GLU A 34 15.00 -9.60 31.53
C GLU A 34 14.08 -8.38 31.55
N ALA A 35 12.77 -8.62 31.35
CA ALA A 35 11.79 -7.60 31.57
C ALA A 35 11.83 -7.27 33.07
N PRO A 36 12.01 -5.98 33.49
CA PRO A 36 11.92 -5.61 34.88
C PRO A 36 10.64 -6.16 35.48
N ALA A 37 10.70 -6.68 36.70
CA ALA A 37 9.55 -7.22 37.41
C ALA A 37 8.39 -6.21 37.40
N GLY A 38 7.20 -6.63 36.96
CA GLY A 38 6.01 -5.79 36.83
C GLY A 38 5.81 -5.13 35.47
N PHE A 39 6.66 -5.37 34.46
CA PHE A 39 6.46 -4.88 33.11
C PHE A 39 5.61 -5.86 32.29
N MET A 40 4.57 -5.35 31.63
CA MET A 40 3.84 -6.12 30.64
C MET A 40 4.79 -6.58 29.53
N THR A 41 4.79 -7.85 29.24
CA THR A 41 5.59 -8.51 28.19
C THR A 41 5.38 -7.92 26.79
N ASN A 42 4.35 -7.10 26.58
CA ASN A 42 3.94 -6.56 25.28
C ASN A 42 4.66 -5.28 24.82
N ARG A 43 5.61 -4.74 25.55
CA ARG A 43 6.29 -3.49 25.15
C ARG A 43 7.13 -3.60 23.86
N ARG A 44 7.35 -4.83 23.36
CA ARG A 44 8.14 -5.09 22.15
C ARG A 44 7.33 -5.63 20.99
N SER A 45 6.02 -5.75 21.17
CA SER A 45 5.17 -6.46 20.19
C SER A 45 5.36 -5.96 18.76
N TYR A 46 5.42 -4.65 18.55
CA TYR A 46 5.58 -4.09 17.22
C TYR A 46 6.95 -4.39 16.58
N SER A 47 8.04 -4.11 17.29
CA SER A 47 9.40 -4.36 16.79
C SER A 47 9.62 -5.85 16.49
N ALA A 48 9.08 -6.73 17.33
CA ALA A 48 9.13 -8.17 17.14
C ALA A 48 8.33 -8.61 15.90
N ILE A 49 7.11 -8.12 15.73
CA ILE A 49 6.29 -8.40 14.55
C ILE A 49 7.01 -7.95 13.27
N MET A 50 7.57 -6.74 13.25
CA MET A 50 8.29 -6.24 12.09
C MET A 50 9.58 -7.02 11.80
N ALA A 51 10.27 -7.53 12.81
CA ALA A 51 11.42 -8.39 12.63
C ALA A 51 11.06 -9.73 11.96
N VAL A 52 9.87 -10.24 12.20
CA VAL A 52 9.35 -11.45 11.53
C VAL A 52 8.87 -11.16 10.10
N LEU A 53 8.23 -10.01 9.88
CA LEU A 53 7.65 -9.64 8.58
C LEU A 53 8.68 -9.12 7.58
N ASN A 54 9.74 -8.43 8.03
CA ASN A 54 10.70 -7.78 7.13
C ASN A 54 11.93 -8.61 6.72
N PRO A 55 12.34 -9.69 7.39
CA PRO A 55 13.52 -10.42 6.94
C PRO A 55 13.28 -11.02 5.56
N GLY A 56 14.01 -10.53 4.56
CA GLY A 56 13.97 -11.08 3.21
C GLY A 56 12.82 -10.62 2.32
N ARG A 57 12.17 -9.48 2.63
CA ARG A 57 11.25 -8.87 1.66
C ARG A 57 11.95 -8.65 0.32
N PRO A 58 11.32 -9.03 -0.81
CA PRO A 58 11.92 -8.88 -2.12
C PRO A 58 12.14 -7.40 -2.45
N GLU A 59 13.22 -7.13 -3.16
CA GLU A 59 13.46 -5.81 -3.73
C GLU A 59 12.47 -5.55 -4.88
N VAL A 60 11.82 -4.40 -4.86
CA VAL A 60 10.86 -3.97 -5.88
C VAL A 60 11.56 -3.07 -6.88
N THR A 61 11.57 -3.49 -8.14
CA THR A 61 12.22 -2.73 -9.22
C THR A 61 11.31 -1.68 -9.83
N ALA A 62 11.90 -0.62 -10.40
CA ALA A 62 11.15 0.40 -11.13
C ALA A 62 10.36 -0.19 -12.31
N ALA A 63 10.90 -1.21 -12.97
CA ALA A 63 10.23 -1.89 -14.09
C ALA A 63 8.96 -2.62 -13.64
N GLN A 64 8.98 -3.29 -12.49
CA GLN A 64 7.79 -3.93 -11.92
C GLN A 64 6.72 -2.92 -11.53
N LEU A 65 7.11 -1.79 -10.92
CA LEU A 65 6.17 -0.71 -10.59
C LEU A 65 5.54 -0.11 -11.85
N GLU A 66 6.31 0.06 -12.91
CA GLU A 66 5.79 0.56 -14.19
C GLU A 66 4.79 -0.41 -14.83
N GLN A 67 5.10 -1.71 -14.84
CA GLN A 67 4.16 -2.74 -15.31
C GLN A 67 2.86 -2.73 -14.50
N LEU A 68 2.95 -2.53 -13.18
CA LEU A 68 1.79 -2.51 -12.30
C LEU A 68 0.85 -1.32 -12.55
N LYS A 69 1.35 -0.21 -13.11
CA LYS A 69 0.51 0.94 -13.49
C LYS A 69 -0.59 0.58 -14.49
N ALA A 70 -0.34 -0.39 -15.37
CA ALA A 70 -1.31 -0.84 -16.37
C ALA A 70 -2.35 -1.84 -15.80
N VAL A 71 -2.16 -2.37 -14.59
CA VAL A 71 -3.01 -3.43 -14.03
C VAL A 71 -4.23 -2.83 -13.34
N PRO A 72 -5.49 -3.11 -13.81
CA PRO A 72 -6.70 -2.62 -13.17
C PRO A 72 -6.82 -3.06 -11.70
N LEU A 73 -7.48 -2.23 -10.86
CA LEU A 73 -7.68 -2.56 -9.44
C LEU A 73 -8.47 -3.86 -9.25
N GLU A 74 -9.41 -4.17 -10.14
CA GLU A 74 -10.21 -5.41 -10.11
C GLU A 74 -9.37 -6.66 -10.39
N VAL A 75 -8.34 -6.51 -11.23
CA VAL A 75 -7.37 -7.58 -11.50
C VAL A 75 -6.50 -7.80 -10.27
N ILE A 76 -6.00 -6.73 -9.64
CA ILE A 76 -5.27 -6.79 -8.38
C ILE A 76 -6.12 -7.47 -7.29
N PHE A 77 -7.39 -7.03 -7.11
CA PHE A 77 -8.34 -7.64 -6.18
C PHE A 77 -8.45 -9.16 -6.35
N SER A 78 -8.46 -9.61 -7.60
CA SER A 78 -8.56 -11.04 -7.92
C SER A 78 -7.25 -11.81 -7.65
N ALA A 79 -6.10 -11.14 -7.80
CA ALA A 79 -4.78 -11.75 -7.69
C ALA A 79 -4.28 -11.85 -6.25
N VAL A 80 -4.60 -10.88 -5.39
CA VAL A 80 -4.00 -10.76 -4.05
C VAL A 80 -4.54 -11.73 -3.00
N GLY A 81 -5.49 -12.59 -3.34
CA GLY A 81 -5.98 -13.67 -2.47
C GLY A 81 -6.55 -13.17 -1.14
N GLU A 82 -5.88 -13.47 -0.05
CA GLU A 82 -6.30 -13.11 1.31
C GLU A 82 -6.24 -11.59 1.55
N TYR A 83 -5.44 -10.86 0.79
CA TYR A 83 -5.27 -9.39 0.89
C TYR A 83 -6.35 -8.60 0.13
N ARG A 84 -7.36 -9.24 -0.47
CA ARG A 84 -8.42 -8.56 -1.22
C ARG A 84 -9.19 -7.51 -0.39
N LEU A 85 -9.20 -7.63 0.94
CA LEU A 85 -9.83 -6.67 1.84
C LEU A 85 -8.90 -5.50 2.22
N ASN A 86 -7.65 -5.53 1.80
CA ASN A 86 -6.71 -4.42 1.99
C ASN A 86 -6.92 -3.31 0.95
N TYR A 87 -8.17 -2.93 0.79
CA TYR A 87 -8.65 -1.89 -0.12
C TYR A 87 -9.35 -0.79 0.66
N ALA A 88 -8.94 0.44 0.42
CA ALA A 88 -9.52 1.63 1.01
C ALA A 88 -10.16 2.51 -0.07
N ALA A 89 -11.43 2.86 0.12
CA ALA A 89 -12.20 3.69 -0.80
C ALA A 89 -12.50 5.08 -0.24
N GLY A 90 -13.16 5.91 -1.06
CA GLY A 90 -13.64 7.23 -0.67
C GLY A 90 -12.53 8.27 -0.59
N PHE A 91 -11.56 8.20 -1.49
CA PHE A 91 -10.57 9.25 -1.75
C PHE A 91 -10.98 10.07 -2.96
N ALA A 92 -10.70 11.37 -2.91
CA ALA A 92 -10.66 12.22 -4.09
C ALA A 92 -9.22 12.24 -4.63
N ASN A 93 -9.08 12.37 -5.94
CA ASN A 93 -7.81 12.43 -6.63
C ASN A 93 -7.56 13.85 -7.14
N THR A 94 -6.42 14.45 -6.85
CA THR A 94 -6.06 15.79 -7.36
C THR A 94 -5.78 15.77 -8.86
N GLN A 95 -5.40 14.63 -9.41
CA GLN A 95 -5.14 14.41 -10.84
C GLN A 95 -6.10 13.32 -11.36
N PRO A 96 -7.38 13.63 -11.66
CA PRO A 96 -8.37 12.65 -12.08
C PRO A 96 -7.92 11.84 -13.30
N GLY A 97 -8.04 10.52 -13.21
CA GLY A 97 -7.58 9.58 -14.22
C GLY A 97 -6.12 9.16 -14.08
N GLU A 98 -5.32 9.86 -13.29
CA GLU A 98 -3.94 9.46 -12.99
C GLU A 98 -3.91 8.41 -11.89
N ARG A 99 -2.91 7.54 -11.97
CA ARG A 99 -2.70 6.43 -11.05
C ARG A 99 -1.35 6.54 -10.35
N LEU A 100 -1.33 6.38 -9.03
CA LEU A 100 -0.10 6.21 -8.27
C LEU A 100 0.22 4.72 -8.06
N VAL A 101 1.48 4.37 -8.22
CA VAL A 101 2.01 3.03 -7.92
C VAL A 101 3.37 3.17 -7.30
N GLY A 102 3.58 2.53 -6.15
CA GLY A 102 4.88 2.58 -5.47
C GLY A 102 4.92 1.78 -4.18
N ARG A 103 5.93 2.07 -3.36
CA ARG A 103 6.14 1.46 -2.05
C ARG A 103 5.71 2.42 -0.96
N ALA A 104 5.00 1.93 0.05
CA ALA A 104 4.51 2.74 1.15
C ALA A 104 5.65 3.31 2.01
N LEU A 105 5.78 4.63 2.03
CA LEU A 105 6.53 5.40 3.00
C LEU A 105 5.52 5.99 3.99
N THR A 106 5.40 5.39 5.17
CA THR A 106 4.27 5.62 6.06
C THR A 106 4.55 6.70 7.09
N MET A 107 3.52 7.47 7.42
CA MET A 107 3.55 8.51 8.45
C MET A 107 2.28 8.47 9.29
N ARG A 108 2.40 8.62 10.62
CA ARG A 108 1.26 8.70 11.52
C ARG A 108 1.21 10.03 12.23
N PHE A 109 0.02 10.58 12.30
CA PHE A 109 -0.29 11.82 13.01
C PHE A 109 -1.32 11.57 14.11
N LEU A 110 -1.19 12.28 15.21
CA LEU A 110 -2.14 12.26 16.32
C LEU A 110 -2.65 13.68 16.63
N PRO A 111 -3.87 13.79 17.18
CA PRO A 111 -4.39 15.05 17.70
C PRO A 111 -3.45 15.66 18.74
N PRO A 112 -3.38 16.99 18.85
CA PRO A 112 -2.52 17.65 19.81
C PRO A 112 -2.93 17.32 21.24
N ARG A 113 -1.94 16.99 22.07
CA ARG A 113 -2.08 16.81 23.51
C ARG A 113 -1.00 17.65 24.19
N PRO A 114 -1.29 18.39 25.27
CA PRO A 114 -0.35 19.39 25.81
C PRO A 114 1.03 18.86 26.18
N ASP A 115 1.13 17.65 26.73
CA ASP A 115 2.40 17.02 27.08
C ASP A 115 3.16 16.53 25.84
N LEU A 116 2.45 15.93 24.86
CA LEU A 116 3.02 15.51 23.58
C LEU A 116 3.52 16.72 22.78
N SER A 117 2.73 17.80 22.74
CA SER A 117 3.12 19.05 22.07
C SER A 117 4.39 19.67 22.72
N ARG A 118 4.50 19.63 24.05
CA ARG A 118 5.72 20.08 24.74
C ARG A 118 6.93 19.22 24.42
N ALA A 119 6.76 17.89 24.39
CA ALA A 119 7.83 16.98 24.03
C ALA A 119 8.32 17.21 22.58
N ALA A 120 7.38 17.35 21.63
CA ALA A 120 7.70 17.67 20.23
C ALA A 120 8.44 19.01 20.10
N ASN A 121 8.06 20.04 20.89
CA ASN A 121 8.75 21.33 20.90
C ASN A 121 10.19 21.20 21.39
N VAL A 122 10.44 20.46 22.47
CA VAL A 122 11.80 20.21 22.99
C VAL A 122 12.65 19.52 21.94
N LEU A 123 12.12 18.49 21.26
CA LEU A 123 12.83 17.81 20.18
C LEU A 123 13.10 18.73 18.99
N ALA A 124 12.15 19.60 18.63
CA ALA A 124 12.32 20.57 17.55
C ALA A 124 13.41 21.62 17.88
N GLU A 125 13.48 22.10 19.10
CA GLU A 125 14.52 23.02 19.58
C GLU A 125 15.92 22.37 19.55
N GLN A 126 15.99 21.06 19.73
CA GLN A 126 17.22 20.28 19.62
C GLN A 126 17.58 19.89 18.16
N GLY A 127 16.77 20.29 17.20
CA GLY A 127 16.95 19.89 15.79
C GLY A 127 16.58 18.43 15.48
N ASN A 128 15.94 17.74 16.42
CA ASN A 128 15.60 16.31 16.32
C ASN A 128 14.16 16.08 15.84
N TRP A 129 13.40 17.15 15.54
CA TRP A 129 12.00 17.08 15.16
C TRP A 129 11.60 18.27 14.29
N ASP A 130 10.90 18.01 13.17
CA ASP A 130 10.22 19.07 12.43
C ASP A 130 8.72 19.05 12.78
N ARG A 131 8.20 20.17 13.25
CA ARG A 131 6.77 20.32 13.57
C ARG A 131 5.86 20.11 12.37
N ARG A 132 6.35 20.36 11.18
CA ARG A 132 5.62 20.09 9.93
C ARG A 132 5.59 18.63 9.58
N TYR A 133 6.41 17.82 10.17
CA TYR A 133 6.65 16.38 10.06
C TYR A 133 6.66 15.80 8.62
N TYR A 134 5.75 16.22 7.76
CA TYR A 134 5.76 15.86 6.33
C TYR A 134 7.07 16.28 5.62
N ALA A 135 7.79 17.23 6.18
CA ALA A 135 9.10 17.64 5.67
C ALA A 135 10.10 16.47 5.63
N ARG A 136 9.97 15.48 6.54
CA ARG A 136 10.77 14.25 6.45
C ARG A 136 10.56 13.54 5.12
N ALA A 137 9.32 13.38 4.67
CA ALA A 137 9.05 12.78 3.38
C ALA A 137 9.63 13.59 2.21
N ALA A 138 9.55 14.93 2.29
CA ALA A 138 10.15 15.83 1.30
C ALA A 138 11.70 15.76 1.27
N GLU A 139 12.32 15.25 2.31
CA GLU A 139 13.79 15.10 2.42
C GLU A 139 14.25 13.66 2.18
N GLU A 140 13.49 12.66 2.62
CA GLU A 140 13.91 11.26 2.73
C GLU A 140 13.26 10.31 1.71
N ALA A 141 12.14 10.71 1.05
CA ALA A 141 11.49 9.86 0.05
C ALA A 141 12.46 9.49 -1.10
N GLN A 142 12.28 8.29 -1.61
CA GLN A 142 13.07 7.71 -2.68
C GLN A 142 12.21 7.58 -3.96
N PRO A 143 12.83 7.51 -5.15
CA PRO A 143 12.11 7.22 -6.38
C PRO A 143 11.27 5.94 -6.26
N GLY A 144 9.98 6.04 -6.61
CA GLY A 144 9.01 4.95 -6.51
C GLY A 144 8.40 4.74 -5.12
N ASP A 145 8.62 5.63 -4.17
CA ASP A 145 7.85 5.65 -2.93
C ASP A 145 6.49 6.34 -3.13
N VAL A 146 5.51 5.93 -2.36
CA VAL A 146 4.23 6.64 -2.15
C VAL A 146 4.16 7.02 -0.68
N VAL A 147 4.02 8.31 -0.41
CA VAL A 147 3.83 8.76 0.98
C VAL A 147 2.41 8.39 1.43
N VAL A 148 2.30 7.65 2.52
CA VAL A 148 1.04 7.16 3.08
C VAL A 148 0.85 7.72 4.47
N ALA A 149 -0.08 8.68 4.62
CA ALA A 149 -0.25 9.45 5.85
C ALA A 149 -1.58 9.12 6.55
N GLU A 150 -1.48 8.64 7.80
CA GLU A 150 -2.62 8.43 8.68
C GLU A 150 -2.94 9.71 9.46
N LEU A 151 -4.10 10.34 9.13
CA LEU A 151 -4.72 11.41 9.89
C LEU A 151 -6.09 11.00 10.45
N GLY A 152 -6.39 9.70 10.48
CA GLY A 152 -7.58 9.12 11.12
C GLY A 152 -8.90 9.44 10.44
N GLY A 153 -8.89 9.95 9.20
CA GLY A 153 -10.10 10.33 8.46
C GLY A 153 -10.87 11.52 9.05
N SER A 154 -10.25 12.26 9.99
CA SER A 154 -10.91 13.36 10.70
C SER A 154 -11.00 14.62 9.87
N ASP A 155 -12.12 15.34 9.96
CA ASP A 155 -12.31 16.63 9.33
C ASP A 155 -11.46 17.74 9.97
N GLY A 156 -11.15 18.79 9.20
CA GLY A 156 -10.47 19.99 9.70
C GLY A 156 -8.97 19.84 9.95
N HIS A 157 -8.35 18.76 9.46
CA HIS A 157 -6.90 18.52 9.60
C HIS A 157 -6.31 18.09 8.27
N ASN A 158 -5.35 18.85 7.78
CA ASN A 158 -4.65 18.53 6.54
C ASN A 158 -3.16 18.23 6.78
N LEU A 159 -2.57 17.47 5.87
CA LEU A 159 -1.16 17.11 5.94
C LEU A 159 -0.28 18.27 5.48
N PHE A 160 -0.53 18.77 4.27
CA PHE A 160 0.27 19.81 3.62
C PHE A 160 -0.54 20.50 2.52
N GLY A 161 0.11 21.48 1.87
CA GLY A 161 -0.32 22.09 0.61
C GLY A 161 0.66 21.82 -0.53
N ASP A 162 0.56 22.60 -1.59
CA ASP A 162 1.32 22.44 -2.83
C ASP A 162 2.85 22.46 -2.65
N MET A 163 3.39 23.26 -1.74
CA MET A 163 4.84 23.27 -1.47
C MET A 163 5.34 21.97 -0.84
N GLY A 164 4.55 21.36 0.06
CA GLY A 164 4.87 20.06 0.63
C GLY A 164 4.85 18.95 -0.43
N ALA A 165 3.83 18.97 -1.28
CA ALA A 165 3.72 18.05 -2.41
C ALA A 165 4.89 18.22 -3.39
N THR A 166 5.27 19.46 -3.72
CA THR A 166 6.42 19.77 -4.60
C THR A 166 7.72 19.17 -4.03
N GLY A 167 7.97 19.34 -2.73
CA GLY A 167 9.16 18.77 -2.10
C GLY A 167 9.22 17.25 -2.22
N ILE A 168 8.09 16.57 -2.00
CA ILE A 168 7.97 15.11 -2.09
C ILE A 168 8.13 14.65 -3.56
N GLN A 169 7.49 15.33 -4.51
CA GLN A 169 7.60 15.06 -5.94
C GLN A 169 9.05 15.18 -6.44
N MET A 170 9.75 16.22 -6.01
CA MET A 170 11.16 16.45 -6.39
C MET A 170 12.11 15.34 -5.90
N ARG A 171 11.71 14.54 -4.91
CA ARG A 171 12.43 13.35 -4.46
C ARG A 171 12.15 12.11 -5.32
N GLY A 172 11.24 12.22 -6.29
CA GLY A 172 10.87 11.11 -7.16
C GLY A 172 9.80 10.19 -6.60
N ALA A 173 9.09 10.60 -5.53
CA ALA A 173 7.92 9.88 -5.06
C ALA A 173 6.84 9.85 -6.16
N ALA A 174 6.08 8.75 -6.21
CA ALA A 174 5.05 8.52 -7.23
C ALA A 174 3.69 9.18 -6.89
N GLY A 175 3.53 9.69 -5.69
CA GLY A 175 2.32 10.35 -5.23
C GLY A 175 2.14 10.24 -3.72
N VAL A 176 0.94 10.63 -3.24
CA VAL A 176 0.62 10.66 -1.81
C VAL A 176 -0.78 10.11 -1.57
N VAL A 177 -0.96 9.33 -0.50
CA VAL A 177 -2.26 8.91 0.03
C VAL A 177 -2.43 9.51 1.42
N ILE A 178 -3.49 10.28 1.64
CA ILE A 178 -3.79 10.94 2.91
C ILE A 178 -5.13 10.44 3.43
N ASP A 179 -5.15 9.69 4.54
CA ASP A 179 -6.40 9.38 5.26
C ASP A 179 -6.83 10.59 6.11
N GLY A 180 -7.05 11.69 5.44
CA GLY A 180 -7.34 13.01 5.99
C GLY A 180 -7.38 14.07 4.90
N GLY A 181 -7.14 15.32 5.28
CA GLY A 181 -7.21 16.47 4.39
C GLY A 181 -5.88 16.89 3.79
N MET A 182 -6.01 17.69 2.75
CA MET A 182 -4.94 18.50 2.18
C MET A 182 -5.47 19.92 1.89
N ARG A 183 -4.58 20.87 1.63
CA ARG A 183 -4.95 22.23 1.20
C ARG A 183 -4.35 22.56 -0.17
N ASP A 184 -4.67 23.74 -0.68
CA ASP A 184 -4.16 24.27 -1.95
C ASP A 184 -4.58 23.40 -3.16
N LEU A 185 -5.83 22.87 -3.14
CA LEU A 185 -6.35 21.95 -4.15
C LEU A 185 -6.11 22.43 -5.58
N THR A 186 -6.40 23.72 -5.86
CA THR A 186 -6.19 24.30 -7.20
C THR A 186 -4.71 24.23 -7.62
N GLY A 187 -3.80 24.46 -6.67
CA GLY A 187 -2.37 24.37 -6.93
C GLY A 187 -1.91 22.93 -7.21
N LEU A 188 -2.55 21.94 -6.55
CA LEU A 188 -2.27 20.51 -6.75
C LEU A 188 -2.92 19.93 -8.03
N GLN A 189 -3.77 20.70 -8.68
CA GLN A 189 -4.37 20.37 -9.99
C GLN A 189 -3.63 21.04 -11.16
N ASP A 190 -2.56 21.79 -10.88
CA ASP A 190 -1.72 22.42 -11.90
C ASP A 190 -0.88 21.37 -12.64
N ASP A 191 -0.61 21.60 -13.93
CA ASP A 191 0.15 20.72 -14.82
C ASP A 191 1.53 20.31 -14.27
N ARG A 192 2.11 21.09 -13.35
CA ARG A 192 3.37 20.73 -12.67
C ARG A 192 3.28 19.44 -11.85
N PHE A 193 2.06 19.03 -11.50
CA PHE A 193 1.80 17.78 -10.78
C PHE A 193 1.28 16.66 -11.67
N ASP A 194 1.34 16.79 -12.99
CA ASP A 194 1.03 15.70 -13.90
C ASP A 194 1.83 14.46 -13.54
N GLY A 195 1.14 13.33 -13.41
CA GLY A 195 1.75 12.06 -12.98
C GLY A 195 2.12 11.98 -11.50
N PHE A 196 1.68 12.96 -10.67
CA PHE A 196 1.87 12.95 -9.22
C PHE A 196 0.53 13.17 -8.48
N PRO A 197 -0.36 12.16 -8.48
CA PRO A 197 -1.65 12.28 -7.82
C PRO A 197 -1.51 12.31 -6.29
N VAL A 198 -2.36 13.13 -5.65
CA VAL A 198 -2.59 13.13 -4.21
C VAL A 198 -4.00 12.63 -3.95
N LEU A 199 -4.11 11.45 -3.34
CA LEU A 199 -5.38 10.86 -2.93
C LEU A 199 -5.68 11.29 -1.49
N HIS A 200 -6.83 11.95 -1.28
CA HIS A 200 -7.19 12.58 -0.01
C HIS A 200 -8.69 12.42 0.31
N LYS A 201 -9.08 12.62 1.56
CA LYS A 201 -10.49 12.55 1.98
C LYS A 201 -11.24 13.86 1.75
N PHE A 202 -10.59 15.00 1.98
CA PHE A 202 -11.19 16.32 1.83
C PHE A 202 -10.12 17.39 1.59
N SER A 203 -10.56 18.57 1.17
CA SER A 203 -9.71 19.76 1.06
C SER A 203 -10.16 20.80 2.08
N ASP A 204 -9.21 21.38 2.82
CA ASP A 204 -9.46 22.36 3.88
C ASP A 204 -8.33 23.40 3.89
N PRO A 205 -8.62 24.72 3.90
CA PRO A 205 -7.58 25.75 3.89
C PRO A 205 -6.82 25.88 5.21
N HIS A 206 -7.29 25.29 6.31
CA HIS A 206 -6.64 25.40 7.60
C HIS A 206 -5.30 24.65 7.63
N THR A 207 -4.38 25.13 8.43
CA THR A 207 -3.15 24.38 8.74
C THR A 207 -3.42 23.35 9.83
N THR A 208 -2.81 22.19 9.71
CA THR A 208 -2.95 21.16 10.75
C THR A 208 -2.29 21.58 12.06
N SER A 209 -2.94 21.25 13.18
CA SER A 209 -2.34 21.24 14.50
C SER A 209 -1.92 19.83 14.95
N TRP A 210 -2.18 18.82 14.14
CA TRP A 210 -1.82 17.44 14.46
C TRP A 210 -0.31 17.24 14.45
N LEU A 211 0.14 16.34 15.32
CA LEU A 211 1.54 16.05 15.54
C LEU A 211 1.92 14.76 14.82
N GLY A 212 2.92 14.81 13.97
CA GLY A 212 3.56 13.61 13.45
C GLY A 212 4.27 12.88 14.58
N VAL A 213 3.96 11.62 14.79
CA VAL A 213 4.46 10.84 15.94
C VAL A 213 5.28 9.63 15.53
N GLU A 214 5.04 9.09 14.36
CA GLU A 214 5.74 7.90 13.83
C GLU A 214 6.01 8.07 12.33
N TYR A 215 7.18 7.63 11.93
CA TYR A 215 7.65 7.64 10.55
C TYR A 215 8.15 6.25 10.18
N ASN A 216 7.75 5.77 9.01
CA ASN A 216 8.05 4.43 8.53
C ASN A 216 7.65 3.33 9.52
N ALA A 217 6.41 3.46 10.03
CA ALA A 217 5.76 2.56 11.00
C ALA A 217 4.39 2.12 10.44
N PRO A 218 3.75 1.05 10.96
CA PRO A 218 2.41 0.66 10.54
C PRO A 218 1.40 1.78 10.74
N VAL A 219 0.55 1.98 9.74
CA VAL A 219 -0.53 2.99 9.75
C VAL A 219 -1.86 2.35 9.39
N ARG A 220 -2.94 3.05 9.71
CA ARG A 220 -4.30 2.68 9.32
C ARG A 220 -4.83 3.67 8.30
N ILE A 221 -5.18 3.20 7.12
CA ILE A 221 -5.71 4.02 6.02
C ILE A 221 -7.10 3.51 5.65
N GLY A 222 -8.14 4.29 5.88
CA GLY A 222 -9.53 3.91 5.58
C GLY A 222 -9.97 2.58 6.20
N GLY A 223 -9.40 2.21 7.37
CA GLY A 223 -9.67 0.94 8.03
C GLY A 223 -8.72 -0.21 7.67
N VAL A 224 -7.81 -0.02 6.72
CA VAL A 224 -6.81 -1.00 6.27
C VAL A 224 -5.50 -0.78 7.00
N THR A 225 -4.83 -1.85 7.42
CA THR A 225 -3.46 -1.78 7.96
C THR A 225 -2.48 -1.75 6.80
N VAL A 226 -1.59 -0.75 6.81
CA VAL A 226 -0.52 -0.58 5.83
C VAL A 226 0.82 -0.64 6.55
N LEU A 227 1.71 -1.48 6.06
CA LEU A 227 3.06 -1.61 6.58
C LEU A 227 4.05 -0.82 5.71
N PRO A 228 5.15 -0.34 6.30
CA PRO A 228 6.24 0.22 5.50
C PRO A 228 6.69 -0.74 4.41
N GLY A 229 6.85 -0.24 3.18
CA GLY A 229 7.28 -1.03 2.03
C GLY A 229 6.19 -1.87 1.36
N ASP A 230 4.93 -1.85 1.84
CA ASP A 230 3.81 -2.45 1.09
C ASP A 230 3.69 -1.80 -0.29
N ILE A 231 3.26 -2.58 -1.28
CA ILE A 231 2.90 -2.05 -2.59
C ILE A 231 1.61 -1.26 -2.45
N VAL A 232 1.60 -0.06 -3.00
CA VAL A 232 0.46 0.85 -3.05
C VAL A 232 0.05 1.01 -4.51
N VAL A 233 -1.21 0.77 -4.82
CA VAL A 233 -1.82 1.07 -6.12
C VAL A 233 -3.09 1.84 -5.88
N GLY A 234 -3.15 3.08 -6.36
CA GLY A 234 -4.30 3.95 -6.15
C GLY A 234 -4.70 4.69 -7.42
N ASP A 235 -6.00 4.88 -7.59
CA ASP A 235 -6.62 5.69 -8.65
C ASP A 235 -7.94 6.30 -8.14
N ASP A 236 -8.78 6.79 -9.04
CA ASP A 236 -10.08 7.39 -8.71
C ASP A 236 -11.05 6.38 -8.05
N GLY A 237 -10.84 5.08 -8.21
CA GLY A 237 -11.64 4.02 -7.59
C GLY A 237 -11.30 3.82 -6.11
N GLY A 238 -10.05 4.01 -5.72
CA GLY A 238 -9.54 3.80 -4.36
C GLY A 238 -8.09 3.34 -4.33
N VAL A 239 -7.68 2.73 -3.22
CA VAL A 239 -6.29 2.34 -2.99
C VAL A 239 -6.19 0.90 -2.50
N PHE A 240 -5.37 0.10 -3.16
CA PHE A 240 -4.92 -1.22 -2.69
C PHE A 240 -3.57 -1.13 -2.01
N PHE A 241 -3.43 -1.96 -0.95
CA PHE A 241 -2.17 -2.16 -0.25
C PHE A 241 -1.92 -3.67 -0.13
N PHE A 242 -0.74 -4.13 -0.53
CA PHE A 242 -0.39 -5.54 -0.41
C PHE A 242 1.13 -5.74 -0.25
N PRO A 243 1.58 -6.83 0.38
CA PRO A 243 3.00 -7.07 0.58
C PRO A 243 3.74 -7.28 -0.75
N PRO A 244 4.98 -6.79 -0.88
CA PRO A 244 5.77 -6.89 -2.11
C PRO A 244 6.01 -8.33 -2.58
N GLU A 245 5.90 -9.30 -1.69
CA GLU A 245 6.00 -10.74 -1.98
C GLU A 245 4.93 -11.22 -2.97
N LEU A 246 3.81 -10.51 -3.10
CA LEU A 246 2.73 -10.82 -4.05
C LEU A 246 2.88 -10.13 -5.40
N LEU A 247 3.83 -9.22 -5.55
CA LEU A 247 3.93 -8.38 -6.76
C LEU A 247 4.08 -9.21 -8.03
N GLU A 248 4.96 -10.22 -8.03
CA GLU A 248 5.16 -11.10 -9.18
C GLU A 248 3.88 -11.90 -9.50
N THR A 249 3.23 -12.46 -8.49
CA THR A 249 1.95 -13.16 -8.65
C THR A 249 0.87 -12.26 -9.27
N VAL A 250 0.81 -11.00 -8.85
CA VAL A 250 -0.13 -10.01 -9.41
C VAL A 250 0.18 -9.74 -10.88
N LEU A 251 1.44 -9.54 -11.24
CA LEU A 251 1.86 -9.27 -12.62
C LEU A 251 1.62 -10.49 -13.55
N GLU A 252 1.94 -11.69 -13.11
CA GLU A 252 1.66 -12.94 -13.84
C GLU A 252 0.17 -13.16 -14.06
N TYR A 253 -0.64 -12.93 -13.01
CA TYR A 253 -2.08 -13.04 -13.12
C TYR A 253 -2.64 -11.99 -14.09
N ALA A 254 -2.18 -10.75 -14.02
CA ALA A 254 -2.57 -9.67 -14.92
C ALA A 254 -2.30 -10.03 -16.38
N ALA A 255 -1.11 -10.56 -16.69
CA ALA A 255 -0.77 -11.00 -18.05
C ALA A 255 -1.69 -12.14 -18.54
N THR A 256 -2.14 -13.02 -17.64
CA THR A 256 -3.11 -14.07 -17.98
C THR A 256 -4.50 -13.50 -18.25
N VAL A 257 -4.94 -12.51 -17.47
CA VAL A 257 -6.21 -11.82 -17.65
C VAL A 257 -6.21 -11.05 -18.98
N GLU A 258 -5.16 -10.29 -19.26
CA GLU A 258 -5.00 -9.50 -20.48
C GLU A 258 -5.15 -10.38 -21.74
N LYS A 259 -4.44 -11.51 -21.80
CA LYS A 259 -4.56 -12.47 -22.93
C LYS A 259 -5.98 -13.00 -23.07
N ARG A 260 -6.61 -13.36 -21.95
CA ARG A 260 -7.99 -13.86 -21.96
C ARG A 260 -8.96 -12.80 -22.47
N GLU A 261 -8.85 -11.58 -22.00
CA GLU A 261 -9.74 -10.48 -22.37
C GLU A 261 -9.53 -10.05 -23.82
N ALA A 262 -8.28 -10.01 -24.30
CA ALA A 262 -7.98 -9.77 -25.70
C ALA A 262 -8.66 -10.81 -26.61
N PHE A 263 -8.60 -12.10 -26.26
CA PHE A 263 -9.28 -13.18 -26.97
C PHE A 263 -10.81 -13.02 -26.90
N GLN A 264 -11.37 -12.71 -25.73
CA GLN A 264 -12.80 -12.45 -25.58
C GLN A 264 -13.28 -11.28 -26.43
N LEU A 265 -12.52 -10.18 -26.48
CA LEU A 265 -12.83 -9.02 -27.33
C LEU A 265 -12.79 -9.36 -28.81
N GLN A 266 -11.84 -10.19 -29.27
CA GLN A 266 -11.80 -10.69 -30.63
C GLN A 266 -13.08 -11.45 -30.93
N LEU A 267 -13.48 -12.44 -30.13
CA LEU A 267 -14.69 -13.23 -30.33
C LEU A 267 -15.97 -12.36 -30.33
N LEU A 268 -16.02 -11.31 -29.53
CA LEU A 268 -17.13 -10.35 -29.51
C LEU A 268 -17.21 -9.55 -30.81
N ASN A 269 -16.08 -9.15 -31.38
CA ASN A 269 -16.00 -8.40 -32.63
C ASN A 269 -16.40 -9.25 -33.81
N ASP A 270 -16.04 -10.54 -33.81
CA ASP A 270 -16.37 -11.48 -34.88
C ASP A 270 -17.89 -11.77 -34.95
N ARG A 271 -18.63 -11.51 -33.86
CA ARG A 271 -20.11 -11.67 -33.75
C ARG A 271 -20.64 -13.07 -34.07
N GLU A 272 -19.80 -14.08 -34.02
CA GLU A 272 -20.18 -15.47 -34.30
C GLU A 272 -20.69 -16.21 -33.06
N TYR A 273 -20.38 -15.65 -31.87
CA TYR A 273 -20.67 -16.26 -30.58
C TYR A 273 -21.66 -15.42 -29.77
N ARG A 274 -22.44 -16.09 -28.91
CA ARG A 274 -23.30 -15.38 -27.96
C ARG A 274 -22.44 -14.88 -26.80
N PHE A 275 -22.77 -13.72 -26.23
CA PHE A 275 -22.05 -13.15 -25.05
C PHE A 275 -21.85 -14.17 -23.92
N ARG A 276 -22.90 -14.99 -23.64
CA ARG A 276 -22.84 -16.02 -22.58
C ARG A 276 -21.85 -17.16 -22.84
N ASP A 277 -21.41 -17.33 -24.06
CA ASP A 277 -20.42 -18.35 -24.44
C ASP A 277 -19.00 -17.79 -24.32
N ILE A 278 -18.89 -16.45 -24.38
CA ILE A 278 -17.62 -15.70 -24.32
C ILE A 278 -17.32 -15.26 -22.88
N TYR A 279 -18.33 -14.91 -22.09
CA TYR A 279 -18.14 -14.37 -20.74
C TYR A 279 -19.06 -15.05 -19.72
N PRO A 280 -18.51 -15.95 -18.85
CA PRO A 280 -17.15 -16.52 -18.91
C PRO A 280 -16.95 -17.39 -20.17
N LEU A 281 -15.68 -17.61 -20.58
CA LEU A 281 -15.39 -18.44 -21.75
C LEU A 281 -15.95 -19.86 -21.56
N ALA A 282 -16.71 -20.34 -22.55
CA ALA A 282 -17.15 -21.73 -22.61
C ALA A 282 -15.94 -22.70 -22.69
N PRO A 283 -16.05 -23.94 -22.19
CA PRO A 283 -14.93 -24.88 -22.12
C PRO A 283 -14.17 -25.08 -23.42
N ALA A 284 -14.88 -25.09 -24.57
CA ALA A 284 -14.26 -25.22 -25.89
C ALA A 284 -13.36 -24.03 -26.24
N LEU A 285 -13.81 -22.80 -25.93
CA LEU A 285 -13.06 -21.57 -26.16
C LEU A 285 -11.88 -21.44 -25.18
N GLN A 286 -12.01 -21.95 -23.94
CA GLN A 286 -10.88 -22.03 -23.01
C GLN A 286 -9.77 -22.95 -23.54
N GLN A 287 -10.14 -24.09 -24.15
CA GLN A 287 -9.16 -24.99 -24.78
C GLN A 287 -8.50 -24.35 -26.00
N GLU A 288 -9.23 -23.56 -26.76
CA GLU A 288 -8.70 -22.85 -27.91
C GLU A 288 -7.68 -21.79 -27.47
N LEU A 289 -8.02 -20.96 -26.49
CA LEU A 289 -7.08 -20.01 -25.88
C LEU A 289 -5.81 -20.71 -25.38
N GLY A 290 -5.93 -21.86 -24.73
CA GLY A 290 -4.79 -22.65 -24.25
C GLY A 290 -3.90 -23.25 -25.35
N ARG A 291 -4.38 -23.36 -26.59
CA ARG A 291 -3.56 -23.81 -27.74
C ARG A 291 -2.80 -22.66 -28.41
N GLN A 292 -3.19 -21.42 -28.15
CA GLN A 292 -2.55 -20.22 -28.70
C GLN A 292 -1.39 -19.75 -27.79
N GLN A 293 -1.23 -20.36 -26.63
CA GLN A 293 -0.13 -20.11 -25.69
C GLN A 293 1.03 -21.08 -25.95
#